data_eab1ba7efb43446dd607fb03fe6a80ce
#
_entry.id   eab1ba7efb43446dd607fb03fe6a80ce
#
_cell.length_a   1.000
_cell.length_b   1.000
_cell.length_c   1.000
_cell.angle_alpha   90.00
_cell.angle_beta   90.00
_cell.angle_gamma   90.00
#
_symmetry.space_group_name_H-M   'P 1'
#
loop_
_entity.id
_entity.type
_entity.pdbx_description
1 polymer ?
#
loop_
_entity_poly.entity_id
_entity_poly.type
_entity_poly.pdbx_seq_one_letter_code
_entity_poly.pdbx_strand_id
1 'polypeptide(L)'
;MTLIPMVVEQTNRGERAYDIYSRLLKDNIIFVGTPVDDNVANLVIAQLLFLMAEDPDRDISLYINSPGGSITAGLAIYDTMQFVRNDVTTICIGQAASMGALLLAAGTNGKRFALPNSRILIHQPS
;
A
#
# COMPACT_ATOMS: atom_id res chain seq x y z
N MET A 1 21.24 -5.81 2.60
CA MET A 1 20.57 -4.51 2.75
C MET A 1 20.22 -3.98 1.36
N THR A 2 19.01 -3.52 1.19
CA THR A 2 18.56 -2.97 -0.08
C THR A 2 18.73 -1.45 -0.07
N LEU A 3 19.39 -0.93 -1.08
CA LEU A 3 19.48 0.52 -1.25
C LEU A 3 18.18 1.03 -1.84
N ILE A 4 17.65 2.10 -1.25
CA ILE A 4 16.45 2.75 -1.74
C ILE A 4 16.88 3.88 -2.67
N PRO A 5 16.47 3.85 -3.95
CA PRO A 5 16.84 4.90 -4.89
C PRO A 5 16.29 6.26 -4.48
N MET A 6 17.06 7.29 -4.81
CA MET A 6 16.63 8.68 -4.62
C MET A 6 16.18 9.27 -5.95
N VAL A 7 15.17 10.10 -5.88
CA VAL A 7 14.63 10.84 -7.03
C VAL A 7 14.82 12.33 -6.76
N VAL A 8 15.37 13.05 -7.75
CA VAL A 8 15.57 14.48 -7.66
C VAL A 8 14.58 15.19 -8.57
N GLU A 9 13.83 16.13 -8.03
CA GLU A 9 12.88 16.94 -8.79
C GLU A 9 13.30 18.40 -8.79
N GLN A 10 13.10 19.04 -9.93
CA GLN A 10 13.21 20.50 -10.05
C GLN A 10 11.89 21.14 -9.64
N THR A 11 11.98 22.12 -8.76
CA THR A 11 10.81 22.90 -8.33
C THR A 11 11.12 24.39 -8.51
N ASN A 12 10.10 25.24 -8.36
CA ASN A 12 10.27 26.70 -8.40
C ASN A 12 11.19 27.22 -7.30
N ARG A 13 11.45 26.40 -6.26
CA ARG A 13 12.28 26.75 -5.13
C ARG A 13 13.62 26.01 -5.13
N GLY A 14 14.00 25.39 -6.27
CA GLY A 14 15.21 24.62 -6.41
C GLY A 14 14.97 23.13 -6.49
N GLU A 15 16.02 22.34 -6.27
CA GLU A 15 15.93 20.89 -6.32
C GLU A 15 15.43 20.31 -5.01
N ARG A 16 14.62 19.27 -5.10
CA ARG A 16 14.21 18.46 -3.97
C ARG A 16 14.52 17.00 -4.21
N ALA A 17 15.10 16.35 -3.22
CA ALA A 17 15.39 14.93 -3.26
C ALA A 17 14.38 14.17 -2.40
N TYR A 18 13.87 13.07 -2.95
CA TYR A 18 12.96 12.15 -2.25
C TYR A 18 13.50 10.73 -2.39
N ASP A 19 13.31 9.87 -1.39
CA ASP A 19 13.42 8.45 -1.69
C ASP A 19 12.25 8.04 -2.58
N ILE A 20 12.38 6.89 -3.26
CA ILE A 20 11.38 6.49 -4.26
C ILE A 20 9.99 6.31 -3.62
N TYR A 21 9.91 5.79 -2.40
CA TYR A 21 8.62 5.57 -1.75
C TYR A 21 7.96 6.89 -1.36
N SER A 22 8.73 7.86 -0.87
CA SER A 22 8.22 9.20 -0.55
C SER A 22 7.75 9.92 -1.81
N ARG A 23 8.44 9.72 -2.93
CA ARG A 23 8.03 10.33 -4.20
C ARG A 23 6.72 9.72 -4.71
N LEU A 24 6.58 8.39 -4.59
CA LEU A 24 5.34 7.72 -4.96
C LEU A 24 4.18 8.18 -4.09
N LEU A 25 4.43 8.42 -2.81
CA LEU A 25 3.41 8.88 -1.88
C LEU A 25 2.81 10.22 -2.30
N LYS A 26 3.58 11.10 -2.92
CA LYS A 26 3.07 12.38 -3.46
C LYS A 26 1.98 12.13 -4.52
N ASP A 27 2.00 11.00 -5.19
CA ASP A 27 1.01 10.60 -6.18
C ASP A 27 -0.03 9.65 -5.58
N ASN A 28 -0.18 9.64 -4.26
CA ASN A 28 -1.12 8.77 -3.54
C ASN A 28 -0.88 7.27 -3.75
N ILE A 29 0.39 6.89 -3.91
CA ILE A 29 0.78 5.50 -4.11
C ILE A 29 1.48 4.98 -2.87
N ILE A 30 0.97 3.87 -2.33
CA ILE A 30 1.55 3.13 -1.21
C ILE A 30 1.90 1.73 -1.70
N PHE A 31 3.05 1.20 -1.28
CA PHE A 31 3.52 -0.10 -1.71
C PHE A 31 3.72 -1.03 -0.52
N VAL A 32 3.07 -2.20 -0.57
CA VAL A 32 3.28 -3.29 0.39
C VAL A 32 4.01 -4.39 -0.34
N GLY A 33 5.33 -4.40 -0.24
CA GLY A 33 6.21 -5.28 -1.02
C GLY A 33 6.95 -6.34 -0.21
N THR A 34 6.54 -6.56 1.05
CA THR A 34 7.21 -7.48 1.98
C THR A 34 6.17 -8.24 2.79
N PRO A 35 6.59 -9.23 3.59
CA PRO A 35 5.69 -9.78 4.60
C PRO A 35 5.15 -8.66 5.51
N VAL A 36 3.91 -8.83 5.96
CA VAL A 36 3.24 -7.83 6.81
C VAL A 36 3.53 -8.12 8.27
N ASP A 37 4.32 -7.25 8.89
CA ASP A 37 4.58 -7.25 10.33
C ASP A 37 4.08 -5.93 10.94
N ASP A 38 4.30 -5.74 12.24
CA ASP A 38 3.83 -4.53 12.92
C ASP A 38 4.49 -3.27 12.38
N ASN A 39 5.76 -3.33 12.00
CA ASN A 39 6.47 -2.16 11.45
C ASN A 39 5.88 -1.76 10.09
N VAL A 40 5.67 -2.74 9.22
CA VAL A 40 5.05 -2.51 7.90
C VAL A 40 3.64 -1.95 8.09
N ALA A 41 2.85 -2.55 9.00
CA ALA A 41 1.49 -2.07 9.25
C ALA A 41 1.48 -0.62 9.72
N ASN A 42 2.34 -0.26 10.67
CA ASN A 42 2.40 1.10 11.19
C ASN A 42 2.77 2.11 10.09
N LEU A 43 3.70 1.75 9.21
CA LEU A 43 4.09 2.62 8.10
C LEU A 43 2.94 2.80 7.10
N VAL A 44 2.26 1.73 6.75
CA VAL A 44 1.12 1.80 5.81
C VAL A 44 -0.02 2.61 6.43
N ILE A 45 -0.34 2.37 7.69
CA ILE A 45 -1.39 3.11 8.41
C ILE A 45 -1.06 4.60 8.46
N ALA A 46 0.18 4.96 8.80
CA ALA A 46 0.60 6.35 8.84
C ALA A 46 0.45 7.02 7.48
N GLN A 47 0.82 6.32 6.41
CA GLN A 47 0.68 6.86 5.05
C GLN A 47 -0.78 7.03 4.65
N LEU A 48 -1.64 6.07 4.98
CA LEU A 48 -3.08 6.18 4.71
C LEU A 48 -3.68 7.40 5.42
N LEU A 49 -3.36 7.58 6.70
CA LEU A 49 -3.85 8.70 7.47
C LEU A 49 -3.32 10.04 6.94
N PHE A 50 -2.06 10.08 6.55
CA PHE A 50 -1.45 11.27 5.97
C PHE A 50 -2.16 11.68 4.68
N LEU A 51 -2.41 10.72 3.79
CA LEU A 51 -3.07 11.00 2.51
C LEU A 51 -4.53 11.44 2.71
N MET A 52 -5.22 10.88 3.67
CA MET A 52 -6.58 11.33 4.01
C MET A 52 -6.57 12.78 4.50
N ALA A 53 -5.58 13.15 5.32
CA ALA A 53 -5.46 14.51 5.82
C ALA A 53 -5.12 15.50 4.71
N GLU A 54 -4.32 15.09 3.73
CA GLU A 54 -3.94 15.95 2.59
C GLU A 54 -5.12 16.21 1.65
N ASP A 55 -5.85 15.16 1.27
CA ASP A 55 -7.00 15.27 0.38
C ASP A 55 -7.89 14.02 0.53
N PRO A 56 -8.97 14.11 1.30
CA PRO A 56 -9.84 12.95 1.53
C PRO A 56 -10.65 12.51 0.31
N ASP A 57 -10.66 13.30 -0.75
CA ASP A 57 -11.45 13.00 -1.96
C ASP A 57 -10.60 12.37 -3.07
N ARG A 58 -9.28 12.30 -2.88
CA ARG A 58 -8.38 11.71 -3.87
C ARG A 58 -8.17 10.23 -3.60
N ASP A 59 -8.31 9.39 -4.64
CA ASP A 59 -8.08 7.95 -4.51
C ASP A 59 -6.65 7.64 -4.05
N ILE A 60 -6.53 6.62 -3.23
CA ILE A 60 -5.24 6.06 -2.83
C ILE A 60 -5.03 4.76 -3.58
N SER A 61 -3.85 4.58 -4.15
CA SER A 61 -3.48 3.32 -4.82
C SER A 61 -2.55 2.52 -3.91
N LEU A 62 -2.98 1.34 -3.52
CA LEU A 62 -2.22 0.42 -2.68
C LEU A 62 -1.78 -0.77 -3.54
N TYR A 63 -0.48 -0.82 -3.85
CA TYR A 63 0.11 -1.92 -4.59
C TYR A 63 0.56 -3.01 -3.62
N ILE A 64 0.23 -4.25 -3.92
CA ILE A 64 0.48 -5.39 -3.03
C ILE A 64 1.31 -6.44 -3.74
N ASN A 65 2.45 -6.76 -3.14
CA ASN A 65 3.30 -7.88 -3.53
C ASN A 65 3.80 -8.52 -2.23
N SER A 66 2.94 -9.33 -1.60
CA SER A 66 3.19 -9.81 -0.25
C SER A 66 2.74 -11.26 -0.08
N PRO A 67 3.53 -12.09 0.59
CA PRO A 67 3.13 -13.45 0.95
C PRO A 67 2.17 -13.50 2.14
N GLY A 68 1.86 -12.36 2.72
CA GLY A 68 1.06 -12.28 3.94
C GLY A 68 1.90 -11.94 5.16
N GLY A 69 1.48 -12.42 6.33
CA GLY A 69 2.20 -12.16 7.58
C GLY A 69 1.29 -12.17 8.79
N SER A 70 1.56 -11.29 9.74
CA SER A 70 0.81 -11.21 10.99
C SER A 70 -0.66 -10.88 10.75
N ILE A 71 -1.54 -11.65 11.36
CA ILE A 71 -2.99 -11.43 11.26
C ILE A 71 -3.39 -10.09 11.87
N THR A 72 -2.89 -9.80 13.08
CA THR A 72 -3.21 -8.53 13.75
C THR A 72 -2.69 -7.32 12.99
N ALA A 73 -1.48 -7.41 12.45
CA ALA A 73 -0.91 -6.33 11.64
C ALA A 73 -1.74 -6.10 10.36
N GLY A 74 -2.12 -7.17 9.68
CA GLY A 74 -2.95 -7.09 8.48
C GLY A 74 -4.33 -6.52 8.76
N LEU A 75 -4.96 -6.93 9.87
CA LEU A 75 -6.27 -6.40 10.26
C LEU A 75 -6.20 -4.91 10.62
N ALA A 76 -5.10 -4.45 11.20
CA ALA A 76 -4.92 -3.03 11.49
C ALA A 76 -4.90 -2.20 10.19
N ILE A 77 -4.22 -2.70 9.16
CA ILE A 77 -4.24 -2.06 7.84
C ILE A 77 -5.65 -2.11 7.24
N TYR A 78 -6.30 -3.28 7.31
CA TYR A 78 -7.67 -3.47 6.82
C TYR A 78 -8.62 -2.43 7.42
N ASP A 79 -8.60 -2.31 8.75
CA ASP A 79 -9.48 -1.38 9.44
C ASP A 79 -9.21 0.06 9.02
N THR A 80 -7.94 0.42 8.84
CA THR A 80 -7.58 1.77 8.41
C THR A 80 -8.05 2.04 6.97
N MET A 81 -7.95 1.05 6.09
CA MET A 81 -8.47 1.18 4.72
C MET A 81 -9.98 1.45 4.71
N GLN A 82 -10.72 0.85 5.64
CA GLN A 82 -12.15 1.09 5.78
C GLN A 82 -12.45 2.43 6.45
N PHE A 83 -11.55 2.90 7.31
CA PHE A 83 -11.73 4.13 8.08
C PHE A 83 -11.52 5.39 7.24
N VAL A 84 -10.53 5.40 6.35
CA VAL A 84 -10.22 6.58 5.54
C VAL A 84 -11.38 6.89 4.58
N ARG A 85 -11.61 8.18 4.32
CA ARG A 85 -12.68 8.61 3.41
C ARG A 85 -12.34 8.34 1.95
N ASN A 86 -11.06 8.31 1.63
CA ASN A 86 -10.57 8.05 0.29
C ASN A 86 -11.03 6.67 -0.19
N ASP A 87 -11.35 6.55 -1.46
CA ASP A 87 -11.41 5.25 -2.09
C ASP A 87 -10.00 4.68 -2.18
N VAL A 88 -9.87 3.39 -1.89
CA VAL A 88 -8.57 2.71 -1.95
C VAL A 88 -8.60 1.70 -3.08
N THR A 89 -7.87 2.01 -4.13
CA THR A 89 -7.65 1.09 -5.24
C THR A 89 -6.54 0.12 -4.83
N THR A 90 -6.79 -1.17 -4.98
CA THR A 90 -5.78 -2.19 -4.67
C THR A 90 -5.34 -2.88 -5.95
N ILE A 91 -4.04 -3.09 -6.09
CA ILE A 91 -3.44 -3.70 -7.28
C ILE A 91 -2.44 -4.77 -6.85
N CYS A 92 -2.69 -6.01 -7.25
CA CYS A 92 -1.74 -7.10 -7.00
C CYS A 92 -0.66 -7.12 -8.07
N ILE A 93 0.60 -7.06 -7.63
CA ILE A 93 1.77 -7.27 -8.47
C ILE A 93 2.54 -8.46 -7.88
N GLY A 94 2.87 -9.44 -8.70
CA GLY A 94 3.57 -10.63 -8.22
C GLY A 94 2.66 -11.56 -7.47
N GLN A 95 2.46 -11.32 -6.18
CA GLN A 95 1.56 -12.16 -5.40
C GLN A 95 0.83 -11.40 -4.30
N ALA A 96 -0.35 -11.90 -3.97
CA ALA A 96 -1.08 -11.52 -2.76
C ALA A 96 -1.56 -12.81 -2.12
N ALA A 97 -0.91 -13.22 -1.04
CA ALA A 97 -1.20 -14.48 -0.37
C ALA A 97 -1.62 -14.23 1.09
N SER A 98 -2.57 -15.02 1.58
CA SER A 98 -3.02 -14.96 2.97
C SER A 98 -3.50 -13.56 3.34
N MET A 99 -2.84 -12.88 4.30
CA MET A 99 -3.20 -11.50 4.66
C MET A 99 -3.02 -10.53 3.50
N GLY A 100 -2.09 -10.79 2.56
CA GLY A 100 -1.96 -10.01 1.34
C GLY A 100 -3.20 -10.10 0.46
N ALA A 101 -3.79 -11.29 0.36
CA ALA A 101 -5.05 -11.47 -0.36
C ALA A 101 -6.22 -10.75 0.33
N LEU A 102 -6.24 -10.74 1.67
CA LEU A 102 -7.25 -10.00 2.41
C LEU A 102 -7.16 -8.50 2.12
N LEU A 103 -5.94 -7.93 2.12
CA LEU A 103 -5.75 -6.51 1.83
C LEU A 103 -6.15 -6.17 0.40
N LEU A 104 -5.85 -7.05 -0.56
CA LEU A 104 -6.31 -6.86 -1.94
C LEU A 104 -7.83 -6.82 -2.01
N ALA A 105 -8.50 -7.74 -1.32
CA ALA A 105 -9.95 -7.83 -1.27
C ALA A 105 -10.60 -6.65 -0.53
N ALA A 106 -9.83 -5.99 0.34
CA ALA A 106 -10.31 -4.85 1.13
C ALA A 106 -10.39 -3.55 0.33
N GLY A 107 -9.91 -3.52 -0.90
CA GLY A 107 -10.01 -2.35 -1.77
C GLY A 107 -11.46 -1.96 -2.03
N THR A 108 -11.66 -0.71 -2.41
CA THR A 108 -12.98 -0.18 -2.72
C THR A 108 -13.63 -1.01 -3.81
N ASN A 109 -14.92 -1.27 -3.68
CA ASN A 109 -15.67 -2.08 -4.63
C ASN A 109 -15.53 -1.51 -6.05
N GLY A 110 -15.14 -2.36 -6.99
CA GLY A 110 -14.89 -1.96 -8.37
C GLY A 110 -13.49 -1.40 -8.62
N LYS A 111 -12.66 -1.29 -7.57
CA LYS A 111 -11.31 -0.72 -7.66
C LYS A 111 -10.25 -1.70 -7.16
N ARG A 112 -10.43 -2.98 -7.48
CA ARG A 112 -9.52 -4.06 -7.10
C ARG A 112 -9.00 -4.72 -8.35
N PHE A 113 -7.68 -4.74 -8.53
CA PHE A 113 -7.03 -5.18 -9.76
C PHE A 113 -5.89 -6.15 -9.49
N ALA A 114 -5.57 -6.96 -10.49
CA ALA A 114 -4.41 -7.83 -10.46
C ALA A 114 -3.75 -7.79 -11.84
N LEU A 115 -2.42 -7.70 -11.85
CA LEU A 115 -1.69 -7.77 -13.12
C LEU A 115 -1.75 -9.19 -13.68
N PRO A 116 -1.61 -9.37 -15.01
CA PRO A 116 -1.92 -10.66 -15.67
C PRO A 116 -1.11 -11.85 -15.15
N ASN A 117 0.11 -11.66 -14.71
CA ASN A 117 0.97 -12.74 -14.23
C ASN A 117 1.04 -12.83 -12.71
N SER A 118 0.18 -12.11 -12.00
CA SER A 118 0.15 -12.14 -10.55
C SER A 118 -0.58 -13.38 -10.03
N ARG A 119 -0.29 -13.73 -8.76
CA ARG A 119 -0.91 -14.87 -8.09
C ARG A 119 -1.64 -14.40 -6.84
N ILE A 120 -2.85 -14.88 -6.67
CA ILE A 120 -3.65 -14.59 -5.48
C ILE A 120 -3.90 -15.93 -4.80
N LEU A 121 -3.41 -16.08 -3.56
CA LEU A 121 -3.52 -17.33 -2.82
C LEU A 121 -4.29 -17.10 -1.53
N ILE A 122 -5.37 -17.84 -1.38
CA ILE A 122 -6.17 -17.87 -0.16
C ILE A 122 -6.04 -19.28 0.39
N HIS A 123 -5.55 -19.40 1.63
CA HIS A 123 -5.43 -20.69 2.27
C HIS A 123 -5.89 -20.59 3.73
N GLN A 124 -6.29 -21.75 4.28
CA GLN A 124 -6.69 -21.79 5.67
C GLN A 124 -5.48 -21.56 6.57
N PRO A 125 -5.65 -20.85 7.68
CA PRO A 125 -4.61 -20.77 8.69
C PRO A 125 -4.37 -22.18 9.26
N SER A 126 -3.12 -22.52 9.42
CA SER A 126 -2.74 -23.80 9.99
C SER A 126 -2.70 -23.74 11.51
#